data_f656e4c44d6ad83709584408ce381b51
#
_entry.id   f656e4c44d6ad83709584408ce381b51
#
_cell.length_a   1.000
_cell.length_b   1.000
_cell.length_c   1.000
_cell.angle_alpha   90.00
_cell.angle_beta   90.00
_cell.angle_gamma   90.00
#
_symmetry.space_group_name_H-M   'P 1'
#
loop_
_entity.id
_entity.type
_entity.pdbx_description
1 polymer ?
#
loop_
_entity_poly.entity_id
_entity_poly.type
_entity_poly.pdbx_seq_one_letter_code
_entity_poly.pdbx_strand_id
1 'polypeptide(L)'
;MIDRSHTLPLTRQAELLGLSRSSLYYVPCPVSAADLAIMRRIDELHLDYPFAGSRMLRDLLRGEGVAVGRERVAAMMQRMRIEALYRRPNTSKPCAGHKIYPYLLRGIAVVRPNQVWAMDITYVPMARGFVYLAALVDWFSRRVLAWRISITLEVEFCLAAVEEALAKYGRPEIFNTDQGSQFSSADFTGLLMANAIAISMDGRGAWRDNVFVERLWRSVKYEEVYLRAYDSVGEARASIGRYLAFYNSKRPHSSLDARTPDRAYFDHLPLVAAA
;
A
#
# COMPACT_ATOMS: atom_id res chain seq x y z
N MET A 1 -21.55 -40.92 -4.04
CA MET A 1 -20.99 -41.18 -5.38
C MET A 1 -22.08 -41.84 -6.23
N ILE A 2 -22.29 -41.38 -7.45
CA ILE A 2 -23.32 -41.94 -8.35
C ILE A 2 -22.90 -43.34 -8.77
N ASP A 3 -23.78 -44.34 -8.57
CA ASP A 3 -23.58 -45.71 -9.02
C ASP A 3 -24.55 -46.03 -10.16
N ARG A 4 -23.99 -46.29 -11.35
CA ARG A 4 -24.77 -46.61 -12.56
C ARG A 4 -25.38 -48.02 -12.56
N SER A 5 -24.88 -48.91 -11.68
CA SER A 5 -25.35 -50.27 -11.51
C SER A 5 -26.40 -50.44 -10.40
N HIS A 6 -26.66 -49.36 -9.64
CA HIS A 6 -27.60 -49.40 -8.52
C HIS A 6 -29.05 -49.51 -8.98
N THR A 7 -29.90 -50.14 -8.18
CA THR A 7 -31.34 -50.29 -8.46
C THR A 7 -32.13 -48.97 -8.50
N LEU A 8 -31.62 -47.92 -7.82
CA LEU A 8 -32.20 -46.57 -7.89
C LEU A 8 -31.86 -45.91 -9.22
N PRO A 9 -32.84 -45.32 -9.93
CA PRO A 9 -32.58 -44.58 -11.16
C PRO A 9 -31.58 -43.43 -10.94
N LEU A 10 -30.71 -43.17 -11.94
CA LEU A 10 -29.69 -42.13 -11.88
C LEU A 10 -30.26 -40.74 -11.54
N THR A 11 -31.46 -40.47 -12.04
CA THR A 11 -32.16 -39.19 -11.75
C THR A 11 -32.49 -39.06 -10.27
N ARG A 12 -32.91 -40.15 -9.62
CA ARG A 12 -33.22 -40.12 -8.19
C ARG A 12 -31.97 -40.06 -7.33
N GLN A 13 -30.88 -40.70 -7.75
CA GLN A 13 -29.58 -40.58 -7.10
C GLN A 13 -29.05 -39.12 -7.17
N ALA A 14 -29.22 -38.45 -8.34
CA ALA A 14 -28.82 -37.05 -8.50
C ALA A 14 -29.62 -36.12 -7.59
N GLU A 15 -30.92 -36.32 -7.52
CA GLU A 15 -31.81 -35.52 -6.66
C GLU A 15 -31.43 -35.64 -5.19
N LEU A 16 -31.19 -36.87 -4.71
CA LEU A 16 -30.77 -37.11 -3.32
C LEU A 16 -29.40 -36.52 -2.99
N LEU A 17 -28.50 -36.40 -3.97
CA LEU A 17 -27.18 -35.81 -3.81
C LEU A 17 -27.12 -34.30 -4.13
N GLY A 18 -28.26 -33.66 -4.47
CA GLY A 18 -28.32 -32.25 -4.85
C GLY A 18 -27.55 -31.93 -6.14
N LEU A 19 -27.35 -32.91 -7.05
CA LEU A 19 -26.63 -32.74 -8.31
C LEU A 19 -27.61 -32.50 -9.47
N SER A 20 -27.20 -31.64 -10.41
CA SER A 20 -28.00 -31.46 -11.63
C SER A 20 -27.94 -32.71 -12.50
N ARG A 21 -29.08 -33.07 -13.13
CA ARG A 21 -29.16 -34.21 -14.03
C ARG A 21 -28.14 -34.13 -15.18
N SER A 22 -27.90 -32.95 -15.73
CA SER A 22 -26.93 -32.73 -16.81
C SER A 22 -25.50 -33.09 -16.41
N SER A 23 -25.14 -32.88 -15.15
CA SER A 23 -23.82 -33.26 -14.63
C SER A 23 -23.54 -34.76 -14.66
N LEU A 24 -24.59 -35.62 -14.59
CA LEU A 24 -24.44 -37.06 -14.64
C LEU A 24 -24.04 -37.60 -16.01
N TYR A 25 -24.45 -36.90 -17.04
CA TYR A 25 -24.22 -37.29 -18.43
C TYR A 25 -23.11 -36.50 -19.09
N TYR A 26 -22.50 -35.55 -18.34
CA TYR A 26 -21.39 -34.78 -18.86
C TYR A 26 -20.14 -35.67 -18.99
N VAL A 27 -19.73 -35.86 -20.21
CA VAL A 27 -18.43 -36.48 -20.54
C VAL A 27 -17.48 -35.32 -20.93
N PRO A 28 -16.39 -35.10 -20.18
CA PRO A 28 -15.43 -34.10 -20.57
C PRO A 28 -14.90 -34.34 -21.97
N CYS A 29 -15.01 -33.34 -22.85
CA CYS A 29 -14.42 -33.42 -24.18
C CYS A 29 -12.89 -33.45 -24.03
N PRO A 30 -12.19 -34.44 -24.61
CA PRO A 30 -10.74 -34.48 -24.58
C PRO A 30 -10.13 -33.27 -25.30
N VAL A 31 -8.96 -32.85 -24.86
CA VAL A 31 -8.24 -31.74 -25.51
C VAL A 31 -7.77 -32.20 -26.89
N SER A 32 -8.03 -31.42 -27.94
CA SER A 32 -7.58 -31.78 -29.28
C SER A 32 -6.04 -31.79 -29.36
N ALA A 33 -5.48 -32.58 -30.27
CA ALA A 33 -4.03 -32.61 -30.52
C ALA A 33 -3.49 -31.23 -30.90
N ALA A 34 -4.26 -30.44 -31.64
CA ALA A 34 -3.92 -29.07 -32.00
C ALA A 34 -3.86 -28.13 -30.78
N ASP A 35 -4.82 -28.29 -29.85
CA ASP A 35 -4.80 -27.52 -28.60
C ASP A 35 -3.64 -27.92 -27.70
N LEU A 36 -3.32 -29.20 -27.60
CA LEU A 36 -2.16 -29.67 -26.85
C LEU A 36 -0.84 -29.12 -27.39
N ALA A 37 -0.71 -29.01 -28.70
CA ALA A 37 0.47 -28.42 -29.32
C ALA A 37 0.59 -26.92 -28.97
N ILE A 38 -0.52 -26.17 -29.02
CA ILE A 38 -0.56 -24.76 -28.64
C ILE A 38 -0.27 -24.61 -27.13
N MET A 39 -0.86 -25.45 -26.29
CA MET A 39 -0.63 -25.43 -24.83
C MET A 39 0.84 -25.68 -24.51
N ARG A 40 1.49 -26.64 -25.16
CA ARG A 40 2.93 -26.89 -24.99
C ARG A 40 3.75 -25.67 -25.38
N ARG A 41 3.41 -25.03 -26.50
CA ARG A 41 4.13 -23.81 -26.92
C ARG A 41 3.91 -22.64 -25.98
N ILE A 42 2.70 -22.48 -25.42
CA ILE A 42 2.41 -21.50 -24.37
C ILE A 42 3.28 -21.76 -23.12
N ASP A 43 3.47 -23.00 -22.72
CA ASP A 43 4.30 -23.38 -21.58
C ASP A 43 5.76 -23.01 -21.81
N GLU A 44 6.32 -23.34 -22.98
CA GLU A 44 7.69 -22.95 -23.36
C GLU A 44 7.86 -21.41 -23.36
N LEU A 45 6.94 -20.68 -23.97
CA LEU A 45 6.98 -19.21 -24.00
C LEU A 45 6.81 -18.61 -22.59
N HIS A 46 6.08 -19.27 -21.70
CA HIS A 46 5.93 -18.81 -20.33
C HIS A 46 7.20 -19.05 -19.49
N LEU A 47 7.96 -20.09 -19.77
CA LEU A 47 9.27 -20.30 -19.15
C LEU A 47 10.26 -19.20 -19.55
N ASP A 48 10.27 -18.78 -20.83
CA ASP A 48 11.13 -17.73 -21.33
C ASP A 48 10.66 -16.32 -20.91
N TYR A 49 9.33 -16.10 -20.89
CA TYR A 49 8.69 -14.82 -20.62
C TYR A 49 7.59 -14.95 -19.55
N PRO A 50 7.94 -15.20 -18.28
CA PRO A 50 6.96 -15.48 -17.24
C PRO A 50 6.00 -14.33 -16.93
N PHE A 51 6.34 -13.11 -17.35
CA PHE A 51 5.50 -11.92 -17.26
C PHE A 51 4.46 -11.81 -18.39
N ALA A 52 4.53 -12.68 -19.43
CA ALA A 52 3.66 -12.59 -20.59
C ALA A 52 2.23 -13.06 -20.26
N GLY A 53 1.27 -12.15 -20.38
CA GLY A 53 -0.15 -12.47 -20.28
C GLY A 53 -0.74 -12.91 -21.63
N SER A 54 -2.04 -13.29 -21.63
CA SER A 54 -2.74 -13.85 -22.79
C SER A 54 -2.67 -12.99 -24.06
N ARG A 55 -2.55 -11.67 -23.95
CA ARG A 55 -2.38 -10.78 -25.12
C ARG A 55 -1.00 -10.94 -25.75
N MET A 56 0.05 -10.88 -24.95
CA MET A 56 1.43 -11.02 -25.42
C MET A 56 1.70 -12.42 -25.96
N LEU A 57 1.25 -13.46 -25.26
CA LEU A 57 1.38 -14.87 -25.73
C LEU A 57 0.64 -15.09 -27.03
N ARG A 58 -0.56 -14.51 -27.24
CA ARG A 58 -1.24 -14.54 -28.54
C ARG A 58 -0.37 -13.94 -29.64
N ASP A 59 0.25 -12.78 -29.37
CA ASP A 59 1.02 -12.06 -30.39
C ASP A 59 2.34 -12.79 -30.71
N LEU A 60 2.99 -13.40 -29.71
CA LEU A 60 4.15 -14.26 -29.91
C LEU A 60 3.80 -15.49 -30.76
N LEU A 61 2.72 -16.21 -30.43
CA LEU A 61 2.24 -17.35 -31.18
C LEU A 61 1.89 -16.99 -32.63
N ARG A 62 1.28 -15.82 -32.86
CA ARG A 62 0.98 -15.32 -34.21
C ARG A 62 2.25 -15.00 -35.00
N GLY A 63 3.27 -14.45 -34.32
CA GLY A 63 4.59 -14.22 -34.92
C GLY A 63 5.26 -15.53 -35.37
N GLU A 64 4.95 -16.66 -34.74
CA GLU A 64 5.38 -18.01 -35.12
C GLU A 64 4.46 -18.70 -36.15
N GLY A 65 3.46 -17.98 -36.67
CA GLY A 65 2.51 -18.50 -37.67
C GLY A 65 1.31 -19.27 -37.07
N VAL A 66 1.13 -19.27 -35.75
CA VAL A 66 0.01 -19.95 -35.10
C VAL A 66 -1.20 -19.01 -35.04
N ALA A 67 -2.24 -19.29 -35.83
CA ALA A 67 -3.48 -18.51 -35.87
C ALA A 67 -4.35 -18.83 -34.62
N VAL A 68 -4.19 -18.05 -33.55
CA VAL A 68 -4.94 -18.21 -32.31
C VAL A 68 -5.53 -16.89 -31.82
N GLY A 69 -6.72 -16.93 -31.25
CA GLY A 69 -7.38 -15.77 -30.61
C GLY A 69 -7.01 -15.63 -29.15
N ARG A 70 -7.12 -14.40 -28.61
CA ARG A 70 -6.81 -14.08 -27.21
C ARG A 70 -7.61 -14.94 -26.22
N GLU A 71 -8.93 -15.09 -26.45
CA GLU A 71 -9.82 -15.83 -25.55
C GLU A 71 -9.42 -17.31 -25.46
N ARG A 72 -9.03 -17.90 -26.59
CA ARG A 72 -8.54 -19.30 -26.63
C ARG A 72 -7.21 -19.44 -25.88
N VAL A 73 -6.28 -18.49 -26.03
CA VAL A 73 -5.03 -18.47 -25.24
C VAL A 73 -5.32 -18.33 -23.75
N ALA A 74 -6.22 -17.42 -23.36
CA ALA A 74 -6.60 -17.23 -21.97
C ALA A 74 -7.23 -18.50 -21.36
N ALA A 75 -8.12 -19.17 -22.09
CA ALA A 75 -8.73 -20.44 -21.65
C ALA A 75 -7.68 -21.56 -21.48
N MET A 76 -6.70 -21.64 -22.39
CA MET A 76 -5.60 -22.61 -22.29
C MET A 76 -4.70 -22.30 -21.10
N MET A 77 -4.31 -21.04 -20.87
CA MET A 77 -3.56 -20.63 -19.69
C MET A 77 -4.29 -21.02 -18.40
N GLN A 78 -5.60 -20.73 -18.30
CA GLN A 78 -6.42 -21.09 -17.14
C GLN A 78 -6.46 -22.62 -16.94
N ARG A 79 -6.59 -23.41 -18.02
CA ARG A 79 -6.59 -24.88 -17.95
C ARG A 79 -5.26 -25.44 -17.48
N MET A 80 -4.14 -24.83 -17.88
CA MET A 80 -2.78 -25.18 -17.43
C MET A 80 -2.43 -24.57 -16.07
N ARG A 81 -3.27 -23.70 -15.51
CA ARG A 81 -3.00 -22.91 -14.29
C ARG A 81 -1.78 -22.03 -14.41
N ILE A 82 -1.55 -21.50 -15.61
CA ILE A 82 -0.48 -20.53 -15.90
C ILE A 82 -1.04 -19.13 -15.77
N GLU A 83 -0.36 -18.29 -14.98
CA GLU A 83 -0.66 -16.87 -14.83
C GLU A 83 0.60 -16.05 -15.07
N ALA A 84 0.47 -14.88 -15.71
CA ALA A 84 1.60 -13.95 -15.85
C ALA A 84 2.12 -13.52 -14.47
N LEU A 85 3.42 -13.62 -14.27
CA LEU A 85 4.08 -13.17 -13.06
C LEU A 85 4.18 -11.63 -13.07
N TYR A 86 3.41 -10.98 -12.25
CA TYR A 86 3.49 -9.54 -12.01
C TYR A 86 3.17 -9.22 -10.56
N ARG A 87 3.69 -8.11 -10.07
CA ARG A 87 3.36 -7.66 -8.74
C ARG A 87 1.88 -7.24 -8.69
N ARG A 88 1.08 -7.97 -7.93
CA ARG A 88 -0.34 -7.62 -7.73
C ARG A 88 -0.45 -6.30 -6.96
N PRO A 89 -1.30 -5.34 -7.38
CA PRO A 89 -1.40 -4.03 -6.77
C PRO A 89 -1.94 -4.03 -5.33
N ASN A 90 -2.60 -5.09 -4.87
CA ASN A 90 -3.19 -5.17 -3.53
C ASN A 90 -2.54 -6.30 -2.72
N THR A 91 -1.47 -5.98 -2.01
CA THR A 91 -0.78 -6.91 -1.10
C THR A 91 -1.36 -6.90 0.32
N SER A 92 -2.13 -5.87 0.70
CA SER A 92 -2.76 -5.75 2.02
C SER A 92 -4.23 -6.14 1.96
N LYS A 93 -4.62 -7.13 2.77
CA LYS A 93 -6.04 -7.45 3.01
C LYS A 93 -6.51 -6.61 4.20
N PRO A 94 -7.67 -5.92 4.12
CA PRO A 94 -8.26 -5.25 5.26
C PRO A 94 -8.53 -6.27 6.37
N CYS A 95 -8.12 -5.97 7.61
CA CYS A 95 -8.50 -6.78 8.74
C CYS A 95 -9.99 -6.53 9.06
N ALA A 96 -10.79 -7.59 9.12
CA ALA A 96 -12.18 -7.48 9.51
C ALA A 96 -12.24 -7.05 10.99
N GLY A 97 -12.84 -5.89 11.26
CA GLY A 97 -13.00 -5.36 12.61
C GLY A 97 -12.20 -4.08 12.93
N HIS A 98 -11.31 -3.62 12.03
CA HIS A 98 -10.66 -2.33 12.22
C HIS A 98 -11.68 -1.19 12.03
N LYS A 99 -11.77 -0.31 13.04
CA LYS A 99 -12.64 0.86 13.00
C LYS A 99 -12.03 1.90 12.06
N ILE A 100 -12.80 2.31 11.04
CA ILE A 100 -12.45 3.42 10.16
C ILE A 100 -13.06 4.69 10.72
N TYR A 101 -12.25 5.73 10.84
CA TYR A 101 -12.69 7.04 11.32
C TYR A 101 -13.04 7.94 10.12
N PRO A 102 -13.96 8.91 10.30
CA PRO A 102 -14.33 9.83 9.23
C PRO A 102 -13.19 10.79 8.90
N TYR A 103 -13.16 11.28 7.65
CA TYR A 103 -12.26 12.35 7.24
C TYR A 103 -12.78 13.69 7.78
N LEU A 104 -12.05 14.30 8.70
CA LEU A 104 -12.46 15.52 9.40
C LEU A 104 -11.99 16.81 8.74
N LEU A 105 -11.04 16.77 7.79
CA LEU A 105 -10.35 17.95 7.28
C LEU A 105 -11.05 18.65 6.10
N ARG A 106 -12.21 18.13 5.66
CA ARG A 106 -12.94 18.75 4.55
C ARG A 106 -13.46 20.13 4.93
N GLY A 107 -12.94 21.17 4.25
CA GLY A 107 -13.36 22.55 4.48
C GLY A 107 -12.79 23.22 5.73
N ILE A 108 -11.88 22.54 6.44
CA ILE A 108 -11.18 23.13 7.58
C ILE A 108 -9.98 23.93 7.08
N ALA A 109 -9.92 25.23 7.46
CA ALA A 109 -8.74 26.04 7.31
C ALA A 109 -7.76 25.72 8.44
N VAL A 110 -6.56 25.22 8.09
CA VAL A 110 -5.47 25.02 9.05
C VAL A 110 -4.66 26.30 9.13
N VAL A 111 -4.77 27.00 10.25
CA VAL A 111 -4.27 28.39 10.41
C VAL A 111 -3.17 28.54 11.45
N ARG A 112 -2.83 27.50 12.18
CA ARG A 112 -1.81 27.52 13.25
C ARG A 112 -1.11 26.17 13.41
N PRO A 113 0.12 26.18 13.99
CA PRO A 113 0.80 24.95 14.39
C PRO A 113 -0.03 24.12 15.37
N ASN A 114 0.16 22.81 15.35
CA ASN A 114 -0.50 21.84 16.23
C ASN A 114 -2.04 21.78 16.09
N GLN A 115 -2.61 22.38 15.06
CA GLN A 115 -4.02 22.19 14.75
C GLN A 115 -4.25 20.82 14.11
N VAL A 116 -3.44 20.45 13.13
CA VAL A 116 -3.52 19.14 12.45
C VAL A 116 -2.11 18.56 12.31
N TRP A 117 -1.94 17.35 12.79
CA TRP A 117 -0.78 16.53 12.48
C TRP A 117 -1.16 15.44 11.49
N ALA A 118 -0.24 15.05 10.63
CA ALA A 118 -0.43 13.95 9.70
C ALA A 118 0.77 13.00 9.72
N MET A 119 0.50 11.72 9.60
CA MET A 119 1.50 10.67 9.57
C MET A 119 1.27 9.71 8.42
N ASP A 120 2.36 9.22 7.87
CA ASP A 120 2.35 8.20 6.83
C ASP A 120 3.66 7.39 6.86
N ILE A 121 3.68 6.27 6.14
CA ILE A 121 4.82 5.36 6.04
C ILE A 121 5.22 5.23 4.57
N THR A 122 6.52 5.34 4.32
CA THR A 122 7.06 5.09 2.98
C THR A 122 8.19 4.07 2.99
N TYR A 123 8.43 3.44 1.83
CA TYR A 123 9.57 2.54 1.61
C TYR A 123 10.81 3.34 1.21
N VAL A 124 11.93 2.99 1.80
CA VAL A 124 13.26 3.50 1.45
C VAL A 124 14.08 2.34 0.89
N PRO A 125 14.46 2.36 -0.40
CA PRO A 125 15.31 1.33 -0.98
C PRO A 125 16.70 1.37 -0.35
N MET A 126 17.27 0.20 -0.15
CA MET A 126 18.62 -0.04 0.34
C MET A 126 19.43 -0.72 -0.77
N ALA A 127 20.74 -0.82 -0.63
CA ALA A 127 21.57 -1.64 -1.53
C ALA A 127 21.06 -3.10 -1.57
N ARG A 128 20.52 -3.60 -0.46
CA ARG A 128 19.84 -4.89 -0.37
C ARG A 128 18.51 -4.74 0.37
N GLY A 129 17.39 -4.91 -0.36
CA GLY A 129 16.04 -4.81 0.21
C GLY A 129 15.56 -3.37 0.41
N PHE A 130 14.85 -3.14 1.50
CA PHE A 130 14.28 -1.83 1.84
C PHE A 130 14.03 -1.74 3.35
N VAL A 131 13.84 -0.52 3.81
CA VAL A 131 13.35 -0.21 5.16
C VAL A 131 12.11 0.66 5.10
N TYR A 132 11.37 0.74 6.19
CA TYR A 132 10.20 1.61 6.34
C TYR A 132 10.61 2.90 7.04
N LEU A 133 10.14 4.02 6.50
CA LEU A 133 10.28 5.34 7.12
C LEU A 133 8.89 5.87 7.45
N ALA A 134 8.61 6.07 8.73
CA ALA A 134 7.45 6.80 9.20
C ALA A 134 7.84 8.24 9.52
N ALA A 135 7.02 9.20 9.14
CA ALA A 135 7.20 10.61 9.51
C ALA A 135 5.88 11.25 9.91
N LEU A 136 5.96 12.06 10.95
CA LEU A 136 4.89 12.88 11.50
C LEU A 136 5.13 14.33 11.14
N VAL A 137 4.16 14.98 10.53
CA VAL A 137 4.25 16.33 9.98
C VAL A 137 3.17 17.23 10.57
N ASP A 138 3.53 18.42 10.98
CA ASP A 138 2.57 19.50 11.26
C ASP A 138 2.02 20.08 9.95
N TRP A 139 0.72 20.10 9.80
CA TRP A 139 0.08 20.50 8.54
C TRP A 139 0.16 21.98 8.23
N PHE A 140 0.25 22.83 9.25
CA PHE A 140 0.39 24.26 9.05
C PHE A 140 1.80 24.61 8.54
N SER A 141 2.81 24.21 9.30
CA SER A 141 4.21 24.57 9.06
C SER A 141 4.99 23.67 8.13
N ARG A 142 4.45 22.47 7.80
CA ARG A 142 5.16 21.39 7.07
C ARG A 142 6.34 20.81 7.85
N ARG A 143 6.50 21.16 9.09
CA ARG A 143 7.60 20.70 9.94
C ARG A 143 7.47 19.21 10.21
N VAL A 144 8.55 18.47 10.00
CA VAL A 144 8.66 17.09 10.45
C VAL A 144 8.92 17.11 11.97
N LEU A 145 7.93 16.69 12.75
CA LEU A 145 7.96 16.70 14.21
C LEU A 145 8.72 15.51 14.78
N ALA A 146 8.47 14.33 14.21
CA ALA A 146 9.16 13.08 14.55
C ALA A 146 9.23 12.16 13.34
N TRP A 147 10.17 11.23 13.37
CA TRP A 147 10.33 10.22 12.33
C TRP A 147 11.00 8.97 12.89
N ARG A 148 10.76 7.81 12.27
CA ARG A 148 11.38 6.53 12.64
C ARG A 148 11.69 5.71 11.39
N ILE A 149 12.77 4.94 11.46
CA ILE A 149 13.09 3.89 10.48
C ILE A 149 12.96 2.53 11.16
N SER A 150 12.28 1.61 10.48
CA SER A 150 12.12 0.22 10.90
C SER A 150 12.41 -0.75 9.76
N ILE A 151 12.85 -1.97 10.10
CA ILE A 151 12.98 -3.10 9.16
C ILE A 151 11.69 -3.92 9.10
N THR A 152 10.76 -3.73 10.04
CA THR A 152 9.44 -4.36 10.09
C THR A 152 8.34 -3.31 9.95
N LEU A 153 7.17 -3.73 9.47
CA LEU A 153 5.99 -2.86 9.31
C LEU A 153 5.01 -3.04 10.49
N GLU A 154 5.53 -3.17 11.69
CA GLU A 154 4.77 -3.25 12.92
C GLU A 154 4.38 -1.84 13.41
N VAL A 155 3.42 -1.75 14.35
CA VAL A 155 2.87 -0.46 14.79
C VAL A 155 3.82 0.31 15.73
N GLU A 156 4.72 -0.37 16.40
CA GLU A 156 5.57 0.14 17.49
C GLU A 156 6.41 1.34 17.08
N PHE A 157 7.00 1.34 15.86
CA PHE A 157 7.81 2.48 15.42
C PHE A 157 6.97 3.73 15.11
N CYS A 158 5.68 3.53 14.78
CA CYS A 158 4.72 4.62 14.64
C CYS A 158 4.33 5.20 16.00
N LEU A 159 4.04 4.33 16.97
CA LEU A 159 3.74 4.75 18.37
C LEU A 159 4.90 5.55 18.94
N ALA A 160 6.13 5.03 18.85
CA ALA A 160 7.33 5.73 19.34
C ALA A 160 7.55 7.11 18.70
N ALA A 161 7.17 7.29 17.42
CA ALA A 161 7.24 8.60 16.78
C ALA A 161 6.15 9.56 17.30
N VAL A 162 4.93 9.07 17.53
CA VAL A 162 3.84 9.88 18.07
C VAL A 162 4.13 10.29 19.51
N GLU A 163 4.56 9.36 20.37
CA GLU A 163 4.92 9.62 21.77
C GLU A 163 6.05 10.67 21.88
N GLU A 164 7.08 10.56 21.04
CA GLU A 164 8.15 11.56 21.00
C GLU A 164 7.60 12.94 20.63
N ALA A 165 6.72 13.01 19.61
CA ALA A 165 6.15 14.28 19.17
C ALA A 165 5.24 14.88 20.26
N LEU A 166 4.40 14.06 20.89
CA LEU A 166 3.53 14.50 22.01
C LEU A 166 4.35 15.07 23.18
N ALA A 167 5.43 14.40 23.54
CA ALA A 167 6.32 14.85 24.63
C ALA A 167 7.02 16.19 24.32
N LYS A 168 7.38 16.45 23.04
CA LYS A 168 8.14 17.63 22.64
C LYS A 168 7.28 18.84 22.28
N TYR A 169 6.12 18.61 21.65
CA TYR A 169 5.34 19.66 20.99
C TYR A 169 3.91 19.77 21.54
N GLY A 170 3.55 18.96 22.52
CA GLY A 170 2.19 18.86 23.01
C GLY A 170 1.30 18.04 22.08
N ARG A 171 0.00 18.26 22.15
CA ARG A 171 -0.99 17.49 21.37
C ARG A 171 -1.59 18.30 20.23
N PRO A 172 -1.90 17.71 19.06
CA PRO A 172 -2.71 18.34 18.05
C PRO A 172 -4.21 18.27 18.40
N GLU A 173 -5.03 19.02 17.70
CA GLU A 173 -6.49 18.87 17.75
C GLU A 173 -6.94 17.66 16.94
N ILE A 174 -6.37 17.49 15.73
CA ILE A 174 -6.71 16.43 14.80
C ILE A 174 -5.44 15.71 14.35
N PHE A 175 -5.52 14.39 14.29
CA PHE A 175 -4.47 13.54 13.75
C PHE A 175 -4.99 12.82 12.50
N ASN A 176 -4.34 13.05 11.35
CA ASN A 176 -4.74 12.51 10.05
C ASN A 176 -3.80 11.41 9.59
N THR A 177 -4.36 10.29 9.13
CA THR A 177 -3.63 9.16 8.55
C THR A 177 -4.39 8.57 7.37
N ASP A 178 -3.77 7.64 6.66
CA ASP A 178 -4.49 6.73 5.78
C ASP A 178 -5.19 5.61 6.58
N GLN A 179 -5.85 4.68 5.88
CA GLN A 179 -6.52 3.52 6.48
C GLN A 179 -5.58 2.30 6.57
N GLY A 180 -4.27 2.52 6.68
CA GLY A 180 -3.28 1.45 6.85
C GLY A 180 -3.52 0.63 8.13
N SER A 181 -3.10 -0.63 8.11
CA SER A 181 -3.29 -1.54 9.26
C SER A 181 -2.63 -1.05 10.54
N GLN A 182 -1.50 -0.34 10.43
CA GLN A 182 -0.80 0.26 11.56
C GLN A 182 -1.64 1.35 12.21
N PHE A 183 -2.21 2.24 11.40
CA PHE A 183 -2.97 3.41 11.86
C PHE A 183 -4.39 3.07 12.31
N SER A 184 -4.95 1.97 11.82
CA SER A 184 -6.27 1.48 12.25
C SER A 184 -6.19 0.45 13.40
N SER A 185 -4.98 0.15 13.91
CA SER A 185 -4.79 -0.74 15.05
C SER A 185 -5.37 -0.17 16.34
N ALA A 186 -5.74 -1.06 17.27
CA ALA A 186 -6.27 -0.66 18.58
C ALA A 186 -5.24 0.14 19.40
N ASP A 187 -3.96 -0.22 19.29
CA ASP A 187 -2.88 0.44 20.03
C ASP A 187 -2.67 1.87 19.53
N PHE A 188 -2.64 2.08 18.21
CA PHE A 188 -2.46 3.40 17.62
C PHE A 188 -3.66 4.32 17.89
N THR A 189 -4.86 3.85 17.64
CA THR A 189 -6.10 4.62 17.91
C THR A 189 -6.32 4.84 19.39
N GLY A 190 -5.95 3.87 20.23
CA GLY A 190 -5.97 3.96 21.69
C GLY A 190 -5.05 5.06 22.22
N LEU A 191 -3.82 5.17 21.69
CA LEU A 191 -2.87 6.23 22.07
C LEU A 191 -3.45 7.62 21.74
N LEU A 192 -4.04 7.80 20.57
CA LEU A 192 -4.63 9.09 20.18
C LEU A 192 -5.85 9.45 21.05
N MET A 193 -6.73 8.49 21.31
CA MET A 193 -7.91 8.68 22.18
C MET A 193 -7.53 8.99 23.62
N ALA A 194 -6.51 8.30 24.18
CA ALA A 194 -6.00 8.56 25.53
C ALA A 194 -5.46 10.00 25.68
N ASN A 195 -4.99 10.62 24.60
CA ASN A 195 -4.54 12.00 24.54
C ASN A 195 -5.63 12.99 24.12
N ALA A 196 -6.89 12.56 24.01
CA ALA A 196 -8.04 13.38 23.56
C ALA A 196 -7.81 14.05 22.19
N ILE A 197 -7.20 13.33 21.25
CA ILE A 197 -6.92 13.77 19.89
C ILE A 197 -8.02 13.23 18.95
N ALA A 198 -8.61 14.10 18.13
CA ALA A 198 -9.59 13.68 17.13
C ALA A 198 -8.91 12.93 15.98
N ILE A 199 -9.41 11.72 15.66
CA ILE A 199 -8.84 10.87 14.62
C ILE A 199 -9.53 11.15 13.29
N SER A 200 -8.74 11.44 12.26
CA SER A 200 -9.16 11.61 10.87
C SER A 200 -8.49 10.56 10.00
N MET A 201 -9.24 9.92 9.11
CA MET A 201 -8.69 8.96 8.16
C MET A 201 -9.09 9.32 6.74
N ASP A 202 -8.13 9.28 5.83
CA ASP A 202 -8.34 9.55 4.41
C ASP A 202 -9.29 8.52 3.80
N GLY A 203 -10.10 8.94 2.83
CA GLY A 203 -10.91 8.04 2.02
C GLY A 203 -10.03 7.14 1.14
N ARG A 204 -10.51 5.94 0.78
CA ARG A 204 -9.79 5.04 -0.13
C ARG A 204 -9.50 5.74 -1.45
N GLY A 205 -8.21 5.84 -1.80
CA GLY A 205 -7.74 6.44 -3.04
C GLY A 205 -7.78 7.97 -3.08
N ALA A 206 -8.10 8.64 -1.95
CA ALA A 206 -8.14 10.08 -1.84
C ALA A 206 -6.76 10.66 -1.49
N TRP A 207 -5.77 10.49 -2.39
CA TRP A 207 -4.39 10.97 -2.23
C TRP A 207 -4.28 12.46 -1.88
N ARG A 208 -5.31 13.25 -2.22
CA ARG A 208 -5.36 14.69 -1.87
C ARG A 208 -5.56 14.95 -0.39
N ASP A 209 -6.05 13.95 0.33
CA ASP A 209 -6.42 14.07 1.74
C ASP A 209 -5.19 14.01 2.66
N ASN A 210 -4.01 13.54 2.16
CA ASN A 210 -2.72 13.55 2.87
C ASN A 210 -1.59 14.20 2.05
N VAL A 211 -1.93 15.20 1.24
CA VAL A 211 -1.04 15.81 0.24
C VAL A 211 0.28 16.34 0.81
N PHE A 212 0.35 16.73 2.09
CA PHE A 212 1.55 17.31 2.66
C PHE A 212 2.60 16.28 3.04
N VAL A 213 2.18 15.12 3.52
CA VAL A 213 3.09 14.00 3.76
C VAL A 213 3.56 13.40 2.43
N GLU A 214 2.68 13.31 1.45
CA GLU A 214 3.05 12.89 0.09
C GLU A 214 4.10 13.83 -0.55
N ARG A 215 3.97 15.13 -0.33
CA ARG A 215 4.99 16.11 -0.77
C ARG A 215 6.30 15.95 -0.01
N LEU A 216 6.26 15.66 1.30
CA LEU A 216 7.46 15.32 2.06
C LEU A 216 8.15 14.10 1.44
N TRP A 217 7.40 13.03 1.13
CA TRP A 217 7.96 11.83 0.50
C TRP A 217 8.63 12.12 -0.83
N ARG A 218 8.02 12.98 -1.64
CA ARG A 218 8.65 13.41 -2.89
C ARG A 218 9.99 14.10 -2.61
N SER A 219 10.05 15.03 -1.68
CA SER A 219 11.29 15.74 -1.32
C SER A 219 12.34 14.76 -0.78
N VAL A 220 11.99 13.93 0.19
CA VAL A 220 12.91 12.93 0.77
C VAL A 220 13.44 11.97 -0.30
N LYS A 221 12.57 11.48 -1.18
CA LYS A 221 12.98 10.50 -2.20
C LYS A 221 13.88 11.13 -3.26
N TYR A 222 13.53 12.29 -3.80
CA TYR A 222 14.27 12.88 -4.90
C TYR A 222 15.51 13.69 -4.46
N GLU A 223 15.51 14.24 -3.25
CA GLU A 223 16.60 15.09 -2.78
C GLU A 223 17.60 14.31 -1.90
N GLU A 224 17.25 13.11 -1.41
CA GLU A 224 18.12 12.30 -0.56
C GLU A 224 18.17 10.83 -1.00
N VAL A 225 17.06 10.11 -0.95
CA VAL A 225 17.03 8.63 -1.06
C VAL A 225 17.53 8.14 -2.42
N TYR A 226 17.06 8.72 -3.53
CA TYR A 226 17.44 8.29 -4.88
C TYR A 226 18.85 8.73 -5.29
N LEU A 227 19.48 9.60 -4.50
CA LEU A 227 20.86 10.02 -4.69
C LEU A 227 21.85 9.15 -3.90
N ARG A 228 21.34 8.18 -3.14
CA ARG A 228 22.13 7.33 -2.24
C ARG A 228 21.88 5.85 -2.49
N ALA A 229 22.85 5.03 -2.14
CA ALA A 229 22.73 3.59 -2.08
C ALA A 229 23.16 3.15 -0.67
N TYR A 230 22.21 3.16 0.27
CA TYR A 230 22.49 2.84 1.67
C TYR A 230 22.85 1.37 1.85
N ASP A 231 24.03 1.10 2.43
CA ASP A 231 24.49 -0.24 2.71
C ASP A 231 23.96 -0.80 4.03
N SER A 232 23.59 0.07 4.97
CA SER A 232 23.09 -0.31 6.29
C SER A 232 21.95 0.59 6.78
N VAL A 233 21.12 0.04 7.69
CA VAL A 233 20.03 0.79 8.35
C VAL A 233 20.58 1.98 9.14
N GLY A 234 21.77 1.82 9.77
CA GLY A 234 22.45 2.89 10.49
C GLY A 234 22.83 4.06 9.57
N GLU A 235 23.36 3.75 8.39
CA GLU A 235 23.69 4.74 7.37
C GLU A 235 22.46 5.47 6.86
N ALA A 236 21.40 4.73 6.49
CA ALA A 236 20.13 5.32 6.06
C ALA A 236 19.56 6.26 7.13
N ARG A 237 19.56 5.83 8.41
CA ARG A 237 19.10 6.64 9.53
C ARG A 237 19.89 7.92 9.69
N ALA A 238 21.23 7.83 9.65
CA ALA A 238 22.09 9.00 9.79
C ALA A 238 21.90 9.99 8.62
N SER A 239 21.81 9.49 7.39
CA SER A 239 21.70 10.31 6.19
C SER A 239 20.34 10.99 6.09
N ILE A 240 19.25 10.22 6.26
CA ILE A 240 17.87 10.75 6.28
C ILE A 240 17.70 11.72 7.44
N GLY A 241 18.30 11.46 8.61
CA GLY A 241 18.27 12.38 9.75
C GLY A 241 18.90 13.73 9.44
N ARG A 242 20.07 13.76 8.77
CA ARG A 242 20.70 15.00 8.30
C ARG A 242 19.82 15.73 7.29
N TYR A 243 19.21 14.99 6.37
CA TYR A 243 18.31 15.58 5.39
C TYR A 243 17.06 16.18 6.05
N LEU A 244 16.41 15.48 6.99
CA LEU A 244 15.23 16.00 7.68
C LEU A 244 15.54 17.20 8.58
N ALA A 245 16.74 17.24 9.18
CA ALA A 245 17.24 18.44 9.88
C ALA A 245 17.40 19.63 8.92
N PHE A 246 18.01 19.41 7.74
CA PHE A 246 18.09 20.41 6.67
C PHE A 246 16.70 20.84 6.18
N TYR A 247 15.79 19.89 5.95
CA TYR A 247 14.41 20.14 5.53
C TYR A 247 13.68 21.10 6.48
N ASN A 248 13.79 20.86 7.78
CA ASN A 248 13.15 21.69 8.80
C ASN A 248 13.80 23.08 8.94
N SER A 249 15.13 23.12 9.02
CA SER A 249 15.84 24.32 9.48
C SER A 249 16.36 25.23 8.37
N LYS A 250 16.60 24.70 7.16
CA LYS A 250 17.29 25.44 6.08
C LYS A 250 16.56 25.43 4.74
N ARG A 251 15.79 24.37 4.44
CA ARG A 251 15.12 24.23 3.15
C ARG A 251 13.98 25.24 3.01
N PRO A 252 14.00 26.15 2.00
CA PRO A 252 12.91 27.08 1.78
C PRO A 252 11.72 26.37 1.14
N HIS A 253 10.51 26.74 1.51
CA HIS A 253 9.27 26.19 0.96
C HIS A 253 8.44 27.25 0.26
N SER A 254 8.12 27.04 -1.02
CA SER A 254 7.30 27.96 -1.80
C SER A 254 5.90 28.20 -1.22
N SER A 255 5.31 27.16 -0.62
CA SER A 255 4.00 27.26 0.05
C SER A 255 4.04 27.96 1.41
N LEU A 256 5.20 28.36 1.89
CA LEU A 256 5.45 29.08 3.14
C LEU A 256 6.16 30.44 2.88
N ASP A 257 5.96 31.00 1.70
CA ASP A 257 6.61 32.27 1.29
C ASP A 257 8.14 32.21 1.44
N ALA A 258 8.74 31.10 0.97
CA ALA A 258 10.16 30.80 1.09
C ALA A 258 10.70 30.68 2.53
N ARG A 259 9.85 30.68 3.56
CA ARG A 259 10.27 30.38 4.93
C ARG A 259 10.59 28.89 5.09
N THR A 260 11.40 28.58 6.10
CA THR A 260 11.64 27.19 6.52
C THR A 260 10.48 26.68 7.38
N PRO A 261 10.27 25.35 7.45
CA PRO A 261 9.29 24.75 8.35
C PRO A 261 9.49 25.16 9.82
N ASP A 262 10.73 25.25 10.29
CA ASP A 262 11.03 25.70 11.66
C ASP A 262 10.53 27.12 11.91
N ARG A 263 10.82 28.07 11.01
CA ARG A 263 10.31 29.43 11.14
C ARG A 263 8.78 29.47 11.12
N ALA A 264 8.16 28.77 10.16
CA ALA A 264 6.70 28.71 10.08
C ALA A 264 6.06 28.11 11.34
N TYR A 265 6.74 27.19 12.02
CA TYR A 265 6.25 26.55 13.22
C TYR A 265 6.45 27.44 14.46
N PHE A 266 7.68 27.88 14.72
CA PHE A 266 8.04 28.56 15.97
C PHE A 266 7.60 30.04 16.02
N ASP A 267 7.58 30.73 14.89
CA ASP A 267 7.14 32.15 14.84
C ASP A 267 5.63 32.31 15.12
N HIS A 268 4.86 31.21 15.02
CA HIS A 268 3.40 31.22 15.26
C HIS A 268 2.99 30.53 16.57
N LEU A 269 3.94 30.02 17.34
CA LEU A 269 3.63 29.55 18.69
C LEU A 269 3.43 30.75 19.61
N PRO A 270 2.41 30.72 20.50
CA PRO A 270 2.31 31.78 21.53
C PRO A 270 3.59 31.75 22.36
N LEU A 271 4.18 32.96 22.55
CA LEU A 271 5.29 33.13 23.47
C LEU A 271 4.82 32.61 24.84
N VAL A 272 5.33 31.46 25.25
CA VAL A 272 5.18 31.03 26.63
C VAL A 272 5.94 32.03 27.46
N ALA A 273 5.22 32.90 28.19
CA ALA A 273 5.85 33.79 29.14
C ALA A 273 6.66 32.90 30.09
N ALA A 274 7.98 33.11 30.09
CA ALA A 274 8.86 32.46 31.04
C ALA A 274 8.40 32.85 32.44
N ALA A 275 7.86 31.86 33.18
CA ALA A 275 7.53 32.01 34.59
C ALA A 275 8.77 31.80 35.44
#